data_04bf51502c0cf2d30cc7f4d38a2a22d0
#
_entry.id   04bf51502c0cf2d30cc7f4d38a2a22d0
#
_cell.length_a   1.000
_cell.length_b   1.000
_cell.length_c   1.000
_cell.angle_alpha   90.00
_cell.angle_beta   90.00
_cell.angle_gamma   90.00
#
_symmetry.space_group_name_H-M   'P 1'
#
loop_
_entity.id
_entity.type
_entity.pdbx_description
1 polymer ?
#
loop_
_entity_poly.entity_id
_entity_poly.type
_entity_poly.pdbx_seq_one_letter_code
_entity_poly.pdbx_strand_id
1 'polypeptide(L)'
;MLLIEPMAWAHVGSKDVFEVVHAGAYTLYVTVRPPNVIPGVATVEIRSLGAKVTGIQITPLPLTGEAEKHPPAADTMKVSSTDRAFYTGAVWMMTIGTWQVKFDVDGEAGEQVASVPVLAVPIATLQMQTGMGIGLGVMGLFLVLTMGGIVGASVREARLKPGQETTTLQRARGMFGMAISVAVMGVLVVLGGKWWNVEAANSAENIFSSARTEAVLAGDQLDLNVETFRGDSLRRRRSNSDYLADHGKLMHLYVIRVPGMDAVFHLHPTLVGPGKFRVTLPAMPAGHYKLFGDVVHATGFPETLLATVDVPVGMEGTKLDADDASASPTSLGKGELGRSYTLPDGYTMRWDGPELLAAGVASTFRFTLLDGAGKPAAGMEPYLGMAGHAAFVKTDGTVFAHTHPEGSVAMADLMLAGQMGMTEIGPEVAFPYGFPSAGPYRIFVQMKHGGVVETGAFDAVVK
;
A
#
# COMPACT_ATOMS: atom_id res chain seq x y z
N MET A 1 18.78 29.99 -0.01
CA MET A 1 18.92 28.54 0.25
C MET A 1 17.56 28.09 0.74
N LEU A 2 16.66 27.73 -0.19
CA LEU A 2 15.34 27.20 0.13
C LEU A 2 15.52 25.74 0.53
N LEU A 3 15.24 25.43 1.79
CA LEU A 3 15.10 24.07 2.26
C LEU A 3 13.83 23.49 1.61
N ILE A 4 13.99 22.70 0.55
CA ILE A 4 12.93 21.84 0.04
C ILE A 4 12.89 20.70 1.06
N GLU A 5 11.90 20.75 1.95
CA GLU A 5 11.56 19.58 2.77
C GLU A 5 11.21 18.43 1.84
N PRO A 6 11.77 17.23 2.06
CA PRO A 6 11.36 16.07 1.30
C PRO A 6 9.88 15.83 1.61
N MET A 7 9.02 15.98 0.62
CA MET A 7 7.63 15.52 0.72
C MET A 7 7.66 14.04 1.10
N ALA A 8 7.34 13.75 2.35
CA ALA A 8 7.11 12.39 2.79
C ALA A 8 5.93 11.86 1.98
N TRP A 9 6.19 10.92 1.11
CA TRP A 9 5.17 10.24 0.32
C TRP A 9 4.33 9.42 1.29
N ALA A 10 3.09 9.84 1.51
CA ALA A 10 2.15 9.16 2.35
C ALA A 10 1.81 7.80 1.73
N HIS A 11 1.94 6.73 2.50
CA HIS A 11 1.37 5.43 2.18
C HIS A 11 -0.14 5.47 2.46
N VAL A 12 -0.87 6.15 1.59
CA VAL A 12 -2.32 6.15 1.64
C VAL A 12 -2.83 5.11 0.66
N GLY A 13 -3.59 4.17 1.17
CA GLY A 13 -3.95 2.94 0.50
C GLY A 13 -2.87 1.87 0.70
N SER A 14 -3.23 0.72 1.22
CA SER A 14 -2.34 -0.43 1.24
C SER A 14 -2.34 -1.05 -0.16
N LYS A 15 -1.18 -1.12 -0.82
CA LYS A 15 -1.00 -1.94 -2.01
C LYS A 15 -0.89 -3.43 -1.65
N ASP A 16 -0.91 -3.74 -0.35
CA ASP A 16 -0.87 -5.09 0.14
C ASP A 16 -2.18 -5.79 -0.24
N VAL A 17 -2.06 -6.98 -0.80
CA VAL A 17 -3.20 -7.79 -1.18
C VAL A 17 -3.50 -8.73 -0.02
N PHE A 18 -4.75 -8.69 0.46
CA PHE A 18 -5.26 -9.59 1.49
C PHE A 18 -6.39 -10.40 0.88
N GLU A 19 -6.20 -11.70 0.73
CA GLU A 19 -7.17 -12.58 0.11
C GLU A 19 -7.38 -13.84 0.94
N VAL A 20 -8.62 -14.31 0.97
CA VAL A 20 -8.95 -15.65 1.47
C VAL A 20 -9.13 -16.58 0.27
N VAL A 21 -8.27 -17.56 0.18
CA VAL A 21 -8.25 -18.47 -0.97
C VAL A 21 -8.61 -19.88 -0.52
N HIS A 22 -9.55 -20.48 -1.20
CA HIS A 22 -9.90 -21.88 -0.99
C HIS A 22 -9.19 -22.77 -2.02
N ALA A 23 -8.27 -23.61 -1.53
CA ALA A 23 -7.59 -24.60 -2.33
C ALA A 23 -8.08 -25.99 -1.90
N GLY A 24 -9.18 -26.47 -2.51
CA GLY A 24 -9.84 -27.69 -2.07
C GLY A 24 -10.30 -27.62 -0.60
N ALA A 25 -9.76 -28.49 0.25
CA ALA A 25 -10.06 -28.51 1.68
C ALA A 25 -9.20 -27.54 2.51
N TYR A 26 -8.28 -26.82 1.89
CA TYR A 26 -7.44 -25.83 2.56
C TYR A 26 -8.07 -24.45 2.43
N THR A 27 -8.13 -23.71 3.53
CA THR A 27 -8.45 -22.27 3.55
C THR A 27 -7.17 -21.52 3.87
N LEU A 28 -6.75 -20.65 2.96
CA LEU A 28 -5.50 -19.89 3.04
C LEU A 28 -5.81 -18.41 3.20
N TYR A 29 -5.35 -17.81 4.29
CA TYR A 29 -5.30 -16.35 4.43
C TYR A 29 -3.97 -15.87 3.86
N VAL A 30 -4.05 -15.22 2.72
CA VAL A 30 -2.89 -14.81 1.94
C VAL A 30 -2.68 -13.31 2.09
N THR A 31 -1.48 -12.92 2.44
CA THR A 31 -1.03 -11.53 2.39
C THR A 31 0.15 -11.44 1.42
N VAL A 32 0.00 -10.65 0.37
CA VAL A 32 1.11 -10.33 -0.54
C VAL A 32 1.44 -8.86 -0.40
N ARG A 33 2.70 -8.55 -0.09
CA ARG A 33 3.22 -7.18 -0.05
C ARG A 33 4.14 -6.94 -1.24
N PRO A 34 3.66 -6.29 -2.31
CA PRO A 34 4.49 -5.92 -3.45
C PRO A 34 5.62 -4.98 -3.05
N PRO A 35 6.78 -5.02 -3.73
CA PRO A 35 7.88 -4.14 -3.42
C PRO A 35 7.56 -2.68 -3.75
N ASN A 36 8.16 -1.74 -3.00
CA ASN A 36 8.00 -0.30 -3.25
C ASN A 36 8.72 0.16 -4.50
N VAL A 37 9.73 -0.60 -4.91
CA VAL A 37 10.56 -0.35 -6.10
C VAL A 37 10.53 -1.59 -6.98
N ILE A 38 10.31 -1.42 -8.28
CA ILE A 38 10.33 -2.51 -9.26
C ILE A 38 11.52 -2.30 -10.21
N PRO A 39 12.35 -3.31 -10.42
CA PRO A 39 12.34 -4.68 -9.86
C PRO A 39 12.54 -4.73 -8.35
N GLY A 40 11.88 -5.68 -7.69
CA GLY A 40 11.99 -5.84 -6.24
C GLY A 40 11.38 -7.14 -5.73
N VAL A 41 11.52 -7.37 -4.44
CA VAL A 41 11.05 -8.57 -3.77
C VAL A 41 9.70 -8.29 -3.09
N ALA A 42 8.67 -9.04 -3.46
CA ALA A 42 7.41 -9.10 -2.74
C ALA A 42 7.50 -10.10 -1.60
N THR A 43 6.96 -9.76 -0.44
CA THR A 43 6.80 -10.68 0.68
C THR A 43 5.44 -11.35 0.60
N VAL A 44 5.42 -12.67 0.82
CA VAL A 44 4.20 -13.48 0.84
C VAL A 44 4.07 -14.12 2.20
N GLU A 45 2.94 -13.94 2.85
CA GLU A 45 2.58 -14.56 4.11
C GLU A 45 1.30 -15.34 3.92
N ILE A 46 1.26 -16.58 4.41
CA ILE A 46 0.09 -17.46 4.34
C ILE A 46 -0.18 -18.06 5.70
N ARG A 47 -1.40 -17.93 6.18
CA ARG A 47 -1.91 -18.70 7.31
C ARG A 47 -2.90 -19.73 6.78
N SER A 48 -2.65 -21.02 7.02
CA SER A 48 -3.56 -22.09 6.63
C SER A 48 -4.54 -22.40 7.75
N LEU A 49 -5.80 -22.63 7.39
CA LEU A 49 -6.85 -23.13 8.25
C LEU A 49 -7.52 -24.35 7.61
N GLY A 50 -8.21 -25.15 8.42
CA GLY A 50 -8.84 -26.39 7.98
C GLY A 50 -7.88 -27.58 7.97
N ALA A 51 -7.76 -28.28 6.84
CA ALA A 51 -6.87 -29.43 6.73
C ALA A 51 -5.41 -29.01 6.90
N LYS A 52 -4.60 -29.90 7.49
CA LYS A 52 -3.21 -29.59 7.79
C LYS A 52 -2.36 -29.51 6.52
N VAL A 53 -1.71 -28.38 6.35
CA VAL A 53 -0.72 -28.13 5.30
C VAL A 53 0.66 -28.63 5.76
N THR A 54 1.40 -29.27 4.87
CA THR A 54 2.77 -29.76 5.11
C THR A 54 3.82 -28.95 4.35
N GLY A 55 3.43 -28.31 3.24
CA GLY A 55 4.31 -27.47 2.44
C GLY A 55 3.54 -26.56 1.49
N ILE A 56 4.13 -25.42 1.19
CA ILE A 56 3.61 -24.49 0.17
C ILE A 56 4.77 -24.06 -0.71
N GLN A 57 4.57 -24.14 -2.03
CA GLN A 57 5.47 -23.54 -3.01
C GLN A 57 4.78 -22.33 -3.65
N ILE A 58 5.55 -21.30 -3.93
CA ILE A 58 5.06 -20.04 -4.54
C ILE A 58 5.76 -19.77 -5.84
N THR A 59 5.00 -19.37 -6.86
CA THR A 59 5.51 -19.02 -8.17
C THR A 59 4.92 -17.69 -8.61
N PRO A 60 5.73 -16.64 -8.86
CA PRO A 60 5.24 -15.38 -9.40
C PRO A 60 5.08 -15.51 -10.91
N LEU A 61 3.89 -15.27 -11.42
CA LEU A 61 3.55 -15.36 -12.84
C LEU A 61 3.13 -13.97 -13.35
N PRO A 62 3.93 -13.31 -14.21
CA PRO A 62 3.46 -12.10 -14.89
C PRO A 62 2.34 -12.47 -15.87
N LEU A 63 1.24 -11.71 -15.87
CA LEU A 63 0.09 -11.98 -16.74
C LEU A 63 0.19 -11.30 -18.10
N THR A 64 1.24 -10.51 -18.34
CA THR A 64 1.45 -9.77 -19.59
C THR A 64 2.93 -9.69 -19.96
N GLY A 65 3.21 -9.63 -21.28
CA GLY A 65 4.54 -9.44 -21.81
C GLY A 65 5.30 -10.75 -22.07
N GLU A 66 6.57 -10.65 -22.48
CA GLU A 66 7.41 -11.82 -22.82
C GLU A 66 7.69 -12.71 -21.58
N ALA A 67 7.71 -12.14 -20.38
CA ALA A 67 7.95 -12.86 -19.14
C ALA A 67 6.84 -13.88 -18.80
N GLU A 68 5.62 -13.71 -19.33
CA GLU A 68 4.52 -14.68 -19.22
C GLU A 68 4.88 -16.07 -19.78
N LYS A 69 5.71 -16.09 -20.83
CA LYS A 69 6.13 -17.32 -21.52
C LYS A 69 7.19 -18.11 -20.76
N HIS A 70 7.85 -17.49 -19.79
CA HIS A 70 8.99 -18.04 -19.05
C HIS A 70 8.80 -17.86 -17.54
N PRO A 71 7.86 -18.61 -16.92
CA PRO A 71 7.65 -18.52 -15.47
C PRO A 71 8.93 -18.90 -14.73
N PRO A 72 9.26 -18.20 -13.65
CA PRO A 72 10.39 -18.55 -12.81
C PRO A 72 10.13 -19.88 -12.08
N ALA A 73 11.20 -20.47 -11.56
CA ALA A 73 11.07 -21.65 -10.70
C ALA A 73 10.27 -21.30 -9.43
N ALA A 74 9.55 -22.30 -8.91
CA ALA A 74 8.82 -22.17 -7.67
C ALA A 74 9.79 -22.07 -6.48
N ASP A 75 9.48 -21.22 -5.52
CA ASP A 75 10.18 -21.08 -4.25
C ASP A 75 9.38 -21.74 -3.13
N THR A 76 10.08 -22.47 -2.23
CA THR A 76 9.44 -23.11 -1.08
C THR A 76 9.28 -22.12 0.06
N MET A 77 8.07 -21.98 0.59
CA MET A 77 7.80 -21.15 1.76
C MET A 77 8.36 -21.76 3.05
N LYS A 78 8.80 -20.88 3.95
CA LYS A 78 9.30 -21.26 5.27
C LYS A 78 8.17 -21.28 6.27
N VAL A 79 8.02 -22.41 6.99
CA VAL A 79 7.08 -22.51 8.11
C VAL A 79 7.64 -21.78 9.33
N SER A 80 6.77 -21.07 10.06
CA SER A 80 7.15 -20.40 11.31
C SER A 80 7.53 -21.44 12.39
N SER A 81 8.54 -21.11 13.19
CA SER A 81 8.96 -21.95 14.32
C SER A 81 7.97 -21.92 15.49
N THR A 82 7.18 -20.83 15.60
CA THR A 82 6.21 -20.61 16.69
C THR A 82 4.78 -20.97 16.30
N ASP A 83 4.45 -20.92 15.01
CA ASP A 83 3.11 -21.23 14.49
C ASP A 83 3.23 -22.08 13.22
N ARG A 84 2.92 -23.36 13.33
CA ARG A 84 3.01 -24.34 12.24
C ARG A 84 1.99 -24.10 11.11
N ALA A 85 0.98 -23.28 11.33
CA ALA A 85 0.00 -22.90 10.33
C ALA A 85 0.42 -21.64 9.56
N PHE A 86 1.53 -20.98 9.93
CA PHE A 86 1.99 -19.74 9.32
C PHE A 86 3.25 -19.96 8.48
N TYR A 87 3.17 -19.51 7.23
CA TYR A 87 4.20 -19.67 6.21
C TYR A 87 4.64 -18.29 5.70
N THR A 88 5.94 -18.14 5.46
CA THR A 88 6.51 -16.92 4.88
C THR A 88 7.35 -17.25 3.66
N GLY A 89 7.26 -16.41 2.63
CA GLY A 89 8.03 -16.56 1.41
C GLY A 89 8.34 -15.21 0.79
N ALA A 90 9.16 -15.21 -0.26
CA ALA A 90 9.51 -14.03 -0.98
C ALA A 90 9.61 -14.34 -2.48
N VAL A 91 9.08 -13.48 -3.33
CA VAL A 91 9.11 -13.64 -4.78
C VAL A 91 9.59 -12.37 -5.46
N TRP A 92 10.35 -12.52 -6.54
CA TRP A 92 10.82 -11.38 -7.33
C TRP A 92 9.74 -10.92 -8.32
N MET A 93 9.42 -9.62 -8.28
CA MET A 93 8.62 -8.94 -9.29
C MET A 93 9.53 -8.08 -10.16
N MET A 94 9.83 -8.57 -11.36
CA MET A 94 10.85 -8.00 -12.23
C MET A 94 10.36 -6.87 -13.12
N THR A 95 9.05 -6.83 -13.39
CA THR A 95 8.42 -5.84 -14.27
C THR A 95 7.18 -5.24 -13.63
N ILE A 96 6.85 -4.04 -14.06
CA ILE A 96 5.61 -3.37 -13.71
C ILE A 96 4.45 -4.05 -14.44
N GLY A 97 3.33 -4.25 -13.75
CA GLY A 97 2.12 -4.81 -14.35
C GLY A 97 1.38 -5.77 -13.43
N THR A 98 0.41 -6.46 -14.01
CA THR A 98 -0.40 -7.45 -13.29
C THR A 98 0.35 -8.77 -13.22
N TRP A 99 0.45 -9.29 -12.01
CA TRP A 99 1.05 -10.57 -11.66
C TRP A 99 0.01 -11.48 -11.04
N GLN A 100 0.30 -12.76 -11.04
CA GLN A 100 -0.41 -13.76 -10.26
C GLN A 100 0.62 -14.48 -9.39
N VAL A 101 0.38 -14.58 -8.10
CA VAL A 101 1.18 -15.43 -7.22
C VAL A 101 0.45 -16.75 -7.09
N LYS A 102 0.99 -17.78 -7.70
CA LYS A 102 0.46 -19.16 -7.66
C LYS A 102 0.99 -19.86 -6.41
N PHE A 103 0.14 -20.64 -5.77
CA PHE A 103 0.44 -21.48 -4.61
C PHE A 103 0.20 -22.94 -4.97
N ASP A 104 1.23 -23.76 -4.85
CA ASP A 104 1.11 -25.21 -4.89
C ASP A 104 1.15 -25.67 -3.43
N VAL A 105 0.05 -26.22 -2.92
CA VAL A 105 -0.19 -26.53 -1.50
C VAL A 105 -0.22 -28.02 -1.31
N ASP A 106 0.67 -28.55 -0.47
CA ASP A 106 0.75 -29.94 -0.08
C ASP A 106 0.26 -30.14 1.36
N GLY A 107 -0.48 -31.20 1.61
CA GLY A 107 -0.94 -31.54 2.96
C GLY A 107 -1.82 -32.77 3.02
N GLU A 108 -2.52 -32.93 4.15
CA GLU A 108 -3.34 -34.11 4.43
C GLU A 108 -4.49 -34.34 3.43
N ALA A 109 -4.96 -33.29 2.75
CA ALA A 109 -6.00 -33.36 1.73
C ALA A 109 -5.46 -33.51 0.29
N GLY A 110 -4.16 -33.80 0.13
CA GLY A 110 -3.48 -33.93 -1.16
C GLY A 110 -3.00 -32.58 -1.71
N GLU A 111 -2.42 -32.63 -2.91
CA GLU A 111 -1.94 -31.45 -3.62
C GLU A 111 -3.11 -30.61 -4.15
N GLN A 112 -3.06 -29.32 -3.91
CA GLN A 112 -4.03 -28.33 -4.39
C GLN A 112 -3.32 -27.09 -4.93
N VAL A 113 -3.96 -26.40 -5.85
CA VAL A 113 -3.42 -25.18 -6.48
C VAL A 113 -4.37 -24.04 -6.25
N ALA A 114 -3.81 -22.89 -5.89
CA ALA A 114 -4.52 -21.64 -5.76
C ALA A 114 -3.68 -20.49 -6.30
N SER A 115 -4.26 -19.31 -6.45
CA SER A 115 -3.51 -18.13 -6.89
C SER A 115 -4.21 -16.85 -6.47
N VAL A 116 -3.41 -15.79 -6.34
CA VAL A 116 -3.88 -14.44 -5.99
C VAL A 116 -3.34 -13.44 -7.01
N PRO A 117 -4.21 -12.60 -7.60
CA PRO A 117 -3.76 -11.53 -8.48
C PRO A 117 -3.06 -10.43 -7.67
N VAL A 118 -1.96 -9.93 -8.19
CA VAL A 118 -1.15 -8.89 -7.54
C VAL A 118 -0.73 -7.87 -8.56
N LEU A 119 -0.99 -6.59 -8.31
CA LEU A 119 -0.49 -5.52 -9.16
C LEU A 119 0.86 -5.00 -8.65
N ALA A 120 1.90 -5.17 -9.45
CA ALA A 120 3.23 -4.67 -9.15
C ALA A 120 3.41 -3.27 -9.76
N VAL A 121 3.36 -2.22 -8.93
CA VAL A 121 3.63 -0.85 -9.33
C VAL A 121 4.65 -0.21 -8.38
N PRO A 122 5.67 0.50 -8.90
CA PRO A 122 6.60 1.21 -8.05
C PRO A 122 5.91 2.42 -7.42
N ILE A 123 6.09 2.59 -6.12
CA ILE A 123 5.61 3.76 -5.36
C ILE A 123 6.77 4.63 -4.86
N ALA A 124 8.01 4.18 -5.05
CA ALA A 124 9.21 4.88 -4.64
C ALA A 124 10.36 4.59 -5.62
N THR A 125 11.40 5.42 -5.56
CA THR A 125 12.70 5.15 -6.19
C THR A 125 13.69 4.66 -5.15
N LEU A 126 14.57 3.73 -5.57
CA LEU A 126 15.66 3.30 -4.71
C LEU A 126 16.67 4.44 -4.56
N GLN A 127 16.89 4.86 -3.31
CA GLN A 127 17.89 5.87 -3.00
C GLN A 127 19.24 5.21 -2.74
N MET A 128 20.30 5.78 -3.34
CA MET A 128 21.66 5.30 -3.09
C MET A 128 22.06 5.64 -1.65
N GLN A 129 22.59 4.67 -0.92
CA GLN A 129 23.14 4.90 0.41
C GLN A 129 24.31 5.89 0.33
N THR A 130 24.33 6.90 1.22
CA THR A 130 25.35 7.96 1.21
C THR A 130 26.76 7.43 1.27
N GLY A 131 27.03 6.40 2.10
CA GLY A 131 28.35 5.76 2.17
C GLY A 131 28.81 5.12 0.86
N MET A 132 27.89 4.43 0.16
CA MET A 132 28.16 3.86 -1.16
C MET A 132 28.43 4.96 -2.19
N GLY A 133 27.64 6.04 -2.17
CA GLY A 133 27.84 7.18 -3.07
C GLY A 133 29.23 7.85 -2.88
N ILE A 134 29.66 8.05 -1.64
CA ILE A 134 30.98 8.57 -1.34
C ILE A 134 32.06 7.61 -1.84
N GLY A 135 31.93 6.30 -1.56
CA GLY A 135 32.88 5.29 -2.02
C GLY A 135 33.04 5.26 -3.56
N LEU A 136 31.93 5.30 -4.29
CA LEU A 136 31.93 5.38 -5.75
C LEU A 136 32.54 6.68 -6.26
N GLY A 137 32.28 7.81 -5.59
CA GLY A 137 32.88 9.10 -5.94
C GLY A 137 34.41 9.10 -5.76
N VAL A 138 34.91 8.56 -4.66
CA VAL A 138 36.36 8.41 -4.39
C VAL A 138 37.00 7.48 -5.44
N MET A 139 36.36 6.34 -5.73
CA MET A 139 36.85 5.41 -6.76
C MET A 139 36.85 6.07 -8.14
N GLY A 140 35.80 6.82 -8.49
CA GLY A 140 35.75 7.55 -9.77
C GLY A 140 36.86 8.59 -9.89
N LEU A 141 37.14 9.37 -8.84
CA LEU A 141 38.23 10.31 -8.81
C LEU A 141 39.60 9.61 -8.99
N PHE A 142 39.79 8.49 -8.27
CA PHE A 142 41.02 7.67 -8.43
C PHE A 142 41.21 7.20 -9.88
N LEU A 143 40.16 6.71 -10.54
CA LEU A 143 40.20 6.27 -11.92
C LEU A 143 40.54 7.41 -12.90
N VAL A 144 39.96 8.60 -12.70
CA VAL A 144 40.25 9.78 -13.52
C VAL A 144 41.72 10.19 -13.37
N LEU A 145 42.24 10.26 -12.14
CA LEU A 145 43.62 10.61 -11.89
C LEU A 145 44.61 9.57 -12.45
N THR A 146 44.28 8.30 -12.28
CA THR A 146 45.11 7.19 -12.82
C THR A 146 45.13 7.21 -14.34
N MET A 147 43.98 7.35 -15.00
CA MET A 147 43.88 7.45 -16.45
C MET A 147 44.65 8.66 -16.98
N GLY A 148 44.45 9.83 -16.34
CA GLY A 148 45.23 11.04 -16.69
C GLY A 148 46.74 10.82 -16.56
N GLY A 149 47.20 10.18 -15.47
CA GLY A 149 48.58 9.81 -15.25
C GLY A 149 49.15 8.87 -16.32
N ILE A 150 48.39 7.82 -16.69
CA ILE A 150 48.79 6.88 -17.75
C ILE A 150 48.93 7.60 -19.10
N VAL A 151 47.93 8.41 -19.49
CA VAL A 151 47.97 9.19 -20.74
C VAL A 151 49.16 10.17 -20.73
N GLY A 152 49.36 10.89 -19.62
CA GLY A 152 50.47 11.81 -19.45
C GLY A 152 51.83 11.13 -19.58
N ALA A 153 52.01 9.97 -18.93
CA ALA A 153 53.22 9.15 -19.03
C ALA A 153 53.43 8.62 -20.45
N SER A 154 52.39 8.08 -21.08
CA SER A 154 52.46 7.57 -22.46
C SER A 154 52.87 8.66 -23.45
N VAL A 155 52.31 9.87 -23.38
CA VAL A 155 52.66 11.01 -24.24
C VAL A 155 54.09 11.47 -23.96
N ARG A 156 54.54 11.48 -22.69
CA ARG A 156 55.90 11.88 -22.30
C ARG A 156 56.95 10.90 -22.82
N GLU A 157 56.66 9.59 -22.77
CA GLU A 157 57.64 8.52 -22.96
C GLU A 157 57.54 7.82 -24.32
N ALA A 158 56.57 8.11 -25.15
CA ALA A 158 56.26 7.40 -26.39
C ALA A 158 57.40 7.23 -27.38
N ARG A 159 58.46 8.06 -27.29
CA ARG A 159 59.64 8.06 -28.22
C ARG A 159 60.96 7.97 -27.48
N LEU A 160 60.99 7.62 -26.20
CA LEU A 160 62.18 7.47 -25.41
C LEU A 160 62.81 6.08 -25.66
N LYS A 161 64.13 6.05 -25.82
CA LYS A 161 64.87 4.79 -25.81
C LYS A 161 65.21 4.38 -24.39
N PRO A 162 65.37 3.09 -24.10
CA PRO A 162 65.73 2.62 -22.75
C PRO A 162 66.95 3.37 -22.20
N GLY A 163 66.86 3.92 -21.00
CA GLY A 163 67.92 4.69 -20.34
C GLY A 163 67.99 6.17 -20.74
N GLN A 164 67.17 6.67 -21.63
CA GLN A 164 67.16 8.08 -22.04
C GLN A 164 66.27 8.93 -21.04
N GLU A 165 66.83 10.06 -20.57
CA GLU A 165 66.07 11.00 -19.71
C GLU A 165 65.09 11.84 -20.53
N THR A 166 63.98 12.23 -19.84
CA THR A 166 62.93 13.08 -20.43
C THR A 166 63.36 14.53 -20.51
N THR A 167 63.19 15.16 -21.68
CA THR A 167 63.39 16.59 -21.88
C THR A 167 62.24 17.42 -21.26
N THR A 168 62.51 18.73 -21.02
CA THR A 168 61.50 19.68 -20.53
C THR A 168 60.28 19.74 -21.47
N LEU A 169 60.49 19.68 -22.77
CA LEU A 169 59.41 19.68 -23.77
C LEU A 169 58.56 18.41 -23.71
N GLN A 170 59.17 17.25 -23.49
CA GLN A 170 58.43 15.99 -23.31
C GLN A 170 57.61 15.98 -22.00
N ARG A 171 58.14 16.53 -20.91
CA ARG A 171 57.39 16.72 -19.66
C ARG A 171 56.19 17.65 -19.86
N ALA A 172 56.36 18.79 -20.55
CA ALA A 172 55.29 19.72 -20.88
C ALA A 172 54.18 19.05 -21.73
N ARG A 173 54.59 18.27 -22.77
CA ARG A 173 53.65 17.49 -23.60
C ARG A 173 52.88 16.44 -22.79
N GLY A 174 53.54 15.75 -21.84
CA GLY A 174 52.92 14.81 -20.94
C GLY A 174 51.89 15.47 -20.03
N MET A 175 52.22 16.62 -19.42
CA MET A 175 51.27 17.39 -18.61
C MET A 175 50.05 17.90 -19.43
N PHE A 176 50.29 18.33 -20.67
CA PHE A 176 49.20 18.75 -21.56
C PHE A 176 48.32 17.56 -21.95
N GLY A 177 48.87 16.40 -22.27
CA GLY A 177 48.11 15.17 -22.52
C GLY A 177 47.29 14.73 -21.33
N MET A 178 47.87 14.81 -20.11
CA MET A 178 47.15 14.55 -18.88
C MET A 178 45.97 15.51 -18.70
N ALA A 179 46.21 16.82 -18.90
CA ALA A 179 45.18 17.84 -18.74
C ALA A 179 44.01 17.64 -19.74
N ILE A 180 44.33 17.31 -21.00
CA ILE A 180 43.31 16.97 -22.00
C ILE A 180 42.52 15.73 -21.57
N SER A 181 43.21 14.67 -21.13
CA SER A 181 42.54 13.45 -20.69
C SER A 181 41.58 13.70 -19.54
N VAL A 182 42.01 14.46 -18.52
CA VAL A 182 41.17 14.85 -17.39
C VAL A 182 39.98 15.72 -17.83
N ALA A 183 40.21 16.67 -18.76
CA ALA A 183 39.15 17.50 -19.31
C ALA A 183 38.09 16.67 -20.07
N VAL A 184 38.52 15.73 -20.90
CA VAL A 184 37.64 14.81 -21.64
C VAL A 184 36.81 13.97 -20.65
N MET A 185 37.45 13.40 -19.63
CA MET A 185 36.76 12.63 -18.61
C MET A 185 35.75 13.49 -17.85
N GLY A 186 36.10 14.76 -17.54
CA GLY A 186 35.17 15.71 -16.92
C GLY A 186 33.92 15.98 -17.78
N VAL A 187 34.14 16.16 -19.10
CA VAL A 187 33.01 16.31 -20.06
C VAL A 187 32.15 15.07 -20.08
N LEU A 188 32.74 13.86 -20.11
CA LEU A 188 31.98 12.60 -20.08
C LEU A 188 31.19 12.43 -18.79
N VAL A 189 31.71 12.82 -17.63
CA VAL A 189 30.98 12.81 -16.35
C VAL A 189 29.80 13.76 -16.40
N VAL A 190 29.96 14.98 -16.93
CA VAL A 190 28.88 15.95 -17.07
C VAL A 190 27.78 15.44 -18.01
N LEU A 191 28.16 14.89 -19.16
CA LEU A 191 27.21 14.30 -20.11
C LEU A 191 26.49 13.09 -19.54
N GLY A 192 27.20 12.22 -18.82
CA GLY A 192 26.62 11.09 -18.10
C GLY A 192 25.63 11.54 -17.03
N GLY A 193 25.95 12.59 -16.28
CA GLY A 193 25.03 13.18 -15.31
C GLY A 193 23.76 13.76 -15.96
N LYS A 194 23.90 14.45 -17.10
CA LYS A 194 22.73 14.94 -17.84
C LYS A 194 21.85 13.81 -18.36
N TRP A 195 22.47 12.79 -18.95
CA TRP A 195 21.77 11.59 -19.41
C TRP A 195 21.03 10.90 -18.25
N TRP A 196 21.71 10.72 -17.12
CA TRP A 196 21.10 10.12 -15.93
C TRP A 196 19.89 10.91 -15.44
N ASN A 197 19.96 12.25 -15.44
CA ASN A 197 18.82 13.08 -15.02
C ASN A 197 17.60 12.91 -15.93
N VAL A 198 17.82 12.75 -17.25
CA VAL A 198 16.72 12.48 -18.19
C VAL A 198 16.11 11.10 -17.92
N GLU A 199 16.97 10.10 -17.74
CA GLU A 199 16.50 8.72 -17.45
C GLU A 199 15.79 8.62 -16.11
N ALA A 200 16.30 9.30 -15.08
CA ALA A 200 15.63 9.38 -13.77
C ALA A 200 14.28 10.09 -13.86
N ALA A 201 14.15 11.14 -14.67
CA ALA A 201 12.88 11.82 -14.91
C ALA A 201 11.87 10.90 -15.61
N ASN A 202 12.31 10.20 -16.68
CA ASN A 202 11.48 9.21 -17.38
C ASN A 202 11.04 8.08 -16.45
N SER A 203 11.94 7.58 -15.60
CA SER A 203 11.62 6.53 -14.62
C SER A 203 10.64 7.02 -13.55
N ALA A 204 10.76 8.29 -13.12
CA ALA A 204 9.86 8.89 -12.15
C ALA A 204 8.41 8.99 -12.65
N GLU A 205 8.20 9.08 -13.96
CA GLU A 205 6.85 9.05 -14.55
C GLU A 205 6.13 7.71 -14.34
N ASN A 206 6.89 6.64 -14.11
CA ASN A 206 6.33 5.31 -13.85
C ASN A 206 5.98 5.07 -12.38
N ILE A 207 6.33 6.01 -11.47
CA ILE A 207 5.97 5.90 -10.06
C ILE A 207 4.46 6.12 -9.91
N PHE A 208 3.83 5.18 -9.19
CA PHE A 208 2.42 5.31 -8.87
C PHE A 208 2.17 6.57 -8.03
N SER A 209 1.18 7.34 -8.44
CA SER A 209 0.56 8.35 -7.60
C SER A 209 -0.95 8.19 -7.74
N SER A 210 -1.65 8.31 -6.62
CA SER A 210 -3.11 8.31 -6.63
C SER A 210 -3.66 9.42 -7.52
N ALA A 211 -4.83 9.20 -8.12
CA ALA A 211 -5.50 10.20 -8.94
C ALA A 211 -5.81 11.45 -8.12
N ARG A 212 -5.47 12.61 -8.65
CA ARG A 212 -5.84 13.86 -8.01
C ARG A 212 -7.37 13.96 -7.95
N THR A 213 -7.89 14.15 -6.74
CA THR A 213 -9.32 14.23 -6.50
C THR A 213 -9.63 15.57 -5.86
N GLU A 214 -10.59 16.28 -6.45
CA GLU A 214 -11.12 17.54 -5.93
C GLU A 214 -12.48 17.27 -5.27
N ALA A 215 -12.65 17.74 -4.03
CA ALA A 215 -13.91 17.69 -3.30
C ALA A 215 -14.58 19.06 -3.34
N VAL A 216 -15.84 19.10 -3.78
CA VAL A 216 -16.65 20.31 -3.83
C VAL A 216 -17.90 20.09 -3.00
N LEU A 217 -18.08 20.91 -1.96
CA LEU A 217 -19.24 20.89 -1.09
C LEU A 217 -20.21 22.04 -1.46
N ALA A 218 -21.44 21.67 -1.75
CA ALA A 218 -22.52 22.62 -2.04
C ALA A 218 -23.77 22.29 -1.19
N GLY A 219 -24.00 23.06 -0.13
CA GLY A 219 -24.98 22.68 0.89
C GLY A 219 -24.54 21.41 1.62
N ASP A 220 -25.34 20.36 1.55
CA ASP A 220 -25.03 19.03 2.05
C ASP A 220 -24.53 18.04 0.97
N GLN A 221 -24.46 18.49 -0.29
CA GLN A 221 -24.02 17.65 -1.40
C GLN A 221 -22.50 17.76 -1.60
N LEU A 222 -21.82 16.62 -1.48
CA LEU A 222 -20.39 16.48 -1.74
C LEU A 222 -20.16 15.81 -3.10
N ASP A 223 -19.50 16.52 -3.99
CA ASP A 223 -19.03 16.03 -5.27
C ASP A 223 -17.52 15.77 -5.20
N LEU A 224 -17.09 14.55 -5.59
CA LEU A 224 -15.70 14.17 -5.75
C LEU A 224 -15.39 14.07 -7.24
N ASN A 225 -14.51 14.93 -7.73
CA ASN A 225 -14.08 14.96 -9.12
C ASN A 225 -12.68 14.34 -9.21
N VAL A 226 -12.59 13.14 -9.78
CA VAL A 226 -11.33 12.42 -10.00
C VAL A 226 -10.74 12.86 -11.32
N GLU A 227 -9.52 13.38 -11.32
CA GLU A 227 -8.85 13.88 -12.51
C GLU A 227 -8.56 12.74 -13.49
N THR A 228 -8.89 12.96 -14.76
CA THR A 228 -8.56 12.01 -15.82
C THR A 228 -7.10 12.18 -16.22
N PHE A 229 -6.31 11.16 -16.09
CA PHE A 229 -4.91 11.20 -16.52
C PHE A 229 -4.81 11.33 -18.04
N ARG A 230 -4.15 12.39 -18.50
CA ARG A 230 -3.79 12.58 -19.90
C ARG A 230 -2.27 12.47 -20.01
N GLY A 231 -1.78 11.37 -20.49
CA GLY A 231 -0.34 11.22 -20.63
C GLY A 231 0.11 9.83 -21.16
N ASP A 232 1.41 9.59 -21.53
CA ASP A 232 1.94 8.35 -22.16
C ASP A 232 2.46 7.29 -21.18
N SER A 233 2.51 7.61 -19.90
CA SER A 233 3.00 6.75 -18.84
C SER A 233 1.97 5.70 -18.41
N LEU A 234 2.30 4.84 -17.43
CA LEU A 234 1.35 3.94 -16.76
C LEU A 234 0.12 4.68 -16.22
N ARG A 235 0.25 5.98 -15.91
CA ARG A 235 -0.85 6.87 -15.54
C ARG A 235 -1.90 7.00 -16.65
N ARG A 236 -1.51 6.90 -17.93
CA ARG A 236 -2.43 6.96 -19.08
C ARG A 236 -3.32 5.73 -19.23
N ARG A 237 -2.94 4.60 -18.67
CA ARG A 237 -3.69 3.35 -18.78
C ARG A 237 -4.79 3.22 -17.75
N ARG A 238 -4.89 4.16 -16.78
CA ARG A 238 -5.99 4.18 -15.83
C ARG A 238 -7.18 4.90 -16.43
N SER A 239 -8.31 4.25 -16.37
CA SER A 239 -9.61 4.82 -16.70
C SER A 239 -10.29 5.26 -15.40
N ASN A 240 -10.97 6.40 -15.42
CA ASN A 240 -11.84 6.83 -14.32
C ASN A 240 -13.29 6.39 -14.55
N SER A 241 -13.50 5.35 -15.33
CA SER A 241 -14.81 4.76 -15.63
C SER A 241 -14.79 3.24 -15.54
N ASP A 242 -13.69 2.63 -15.10
CA ASP A 242 -13.48 1.20 -15.00
C ASP A 242 -13.55 0.68 -13.55
N TYR A 243 -14.34 1.36 -12.71
CA TYR A 243 -14.50 0.95 -11.32
C TYR A 243 -15.35 -0.31 -11.20
N LEU A 244 -14.89 -1.24 -10.36
CA LEU A 244 -15.65 -2.42 -9.94
C LEU A 244 -16.29 -2.16 -8.60
N ALA A 245 -17.46 -2.76 -8.39
CA ALA A 245 -18.11 -2.73 -7.10
C ALA A 245 -17.38 -3.66 -6.14
N ASP A 246 -16.93 -3.11 -5.02
CA ASP A 246 -16.45 -3.85 -3.87
C ASP A 246 -17.61 -3.95 -2.86
N HIS A 247 -18.05 -5.17 -2.56
CA HIS A 247 -19.22 -5.41 -1.69
C HIS A 247 -20.48 -4.60 -2.06
N GLY A 248 -20.70 -4.45 -3.38
CA GLY A 248 -21.86 -3.75 -3.94
C GLY A 248 -21.72 -2.23 -4.00
N LYS A 249 -20.61 -1.65 -3.56
CA LYS A 249 -20.34 -0.21 -3.59
C LYS A 249 -19.14 0.08 -4.51
N LEU A 250 -19.24 1.14 -5.32
CA LEU A 250 -18.14 1.55 -6.20
C LEU A 250 -17.07 2.36 -5.49
N MET A 251 -17.38 2.92 -4.31
CA MET A 251 -16.46 3.66 -3.47
C MET A 251 -16.84 3.50 -2.01
N HIS A 252 -15.84 3.25 -1.18
CA HIS A 252 -15.93 3.35 0.29
C HIS A 252 -15.25 4.64 0.71
N LEU A 253 -16.03 5.64 1.15
CA LEU A 253 -15.53 6.97 1.49
C LEU A 253 -15.47 7.16 2.99
N TYR A 254 -14.27 7.20 3.55
CA TYR A 254 -14.04 7.63 4.92
C TYR A 254 -13.81 9.13 4.96
N VAL A 255 -14.62 9.83 5.77
CA VAL A 255 -14.55 11.29 5.99
C VAL A 255 -14.17 11.50 7.44
N ILE A 256 -12.94 11.94 7.71
CA ILE A 256 -12.36 11.99 9.06
C ILE A 256 -11.96 13.42 9.40
N ARG A 257 -12.53 13.96 10.49
CA ARG A 257 -12.19 15.30 10.97
C ARG A 257 -10.75 15.34 11.53
N VAL A 258 -9.97 16.29 11.08
CA VAL A 258 -8.58 16.47 11.54
C VAL A 258 -8.38 17.84 12.20
N PRO A 259 -7.42 17.95 13.14
CA PRO A 259 -6.49 16.93 13.61
C PRO A 259 -7.07 16.02 14.70
N GLY A 260 -8.29 16.27 15.21
CA GLY A 260 -8.85 15.59 16.39
C GLY A 260 -9.25 14.14 16.18
N MET A 261 -9.54 13.72 14.94
CA MET A 261 -10.10 12.42 14.58
C MET A 261 -11.31 12.02 15.46
N ASP A 262 -12.08 13.02 15.84
CA ASP A 262 -13.22 12.94 16.77
C ASP A 262 -14.58 12.98 16.05
N ALA A 263 -14.57 12.90 14.74
CA ALA A 263 -15.72 12.63 13.91
C ALA A 263 -15.27 11.82 12.70
N VAL A 264 -15.87 10.68 12.48
CA VAL A 264 -15.63 9.80 11.34
C VAL A 264 -16.96 9.40 10.71
N PHE A 265 -16.98 9.37 9.39
CA PHE A 265 -18.11 8.90 8.60
C PHE A 265 -17.58 7.91 7.57
N HIS A 266 -18.28 6.80 7.37
CA HIS A 266 -18.07 5.87 6.27
C HIS A 266 -19.32 5.92 5.38
N LEU A 267 -19.14 6.46 4.19
CA LEU A 267 -20.20 6.79 3.24
C LEU A 267 -19.95 6.08 1.91
N HIS A 268 -21.02 5.92 1.12
CA HIS A 268 -20.95 5.22 -0.16
C HIS A 268 -21.40 6.11 -1.32
N PRO A 269 -20.52 6.98 -1.85
CA PRO A 269 -20.83 7.83 -2.97
C PRO A 269 -21.26 7.06 -4.22
N THR A 270 -22.20 7.61 -4.97
CA THR A 270 -22.65 7.07 -6.25
C THR A 270 -21.88 7.70 -7.41
N LEU A 271 -21.56 6.92 -8.42
CA LEU A 271 -20.93 7.40 -9.65
C LEU A 271 -21.99 8.11 -10.53
N VAL A 272 -21.84 9.41 -10.71
CA VAL A 272 -22.78 10.23 -11.50
C VAL A 272 -22.25 10.57 -12.89
N GLY A 273 -21.03 10.21 -13.20
CA GLY A 273 -20.37 10.40 -14.49
C GLY A 273 -18.93 9.91 -14.44
N PRO A 274 -18.21 9.82 -15.55
CA PRO A 274 -16.81 9.37 -15.56
C PRO A 274 -15.94 10.15 -14.57
N GLY A 275 -15.40 9.48 -13.55
CA GLY A 275 -14.59 10.07 -12.49
C GLY A 275 -15.32 11.03 -11.57
N LYS A 276 -16.66 11.04 -11.57
CA LYS A 276 -17.46 11.92 -10.71
C LYS A 276 -18.33 11.12 -9.78
N PHE A 277 -18.02 11.21 -8.50
CA PHE A 277 -18.80 10.59 -7.43
C PHE A 277 -19.56 11.67 -6.66
N ARG A 278 -20.73 11.29 -6.16
CA ARG A 278 -21.61 12.18 -5.40
C ARG A 278 -22.20 11.48 -4.20
N VAL A 279 -22.23 12.19 -3.08
CA VAL A 279 -22.92 11.76 -1.86
C VAL A 279 -23.56 12.94 -1.17
N THR A 280 -24.73 12.73 -0.56
CA THR A 280 -25.36 13.70 0.32
C THR A 280 -24.84 13.45 1.73
N LEU A 281 -24.25 14.46 2.35
CA LEU A 281 -23.64 14.35 3.67
C LEU A 281 -24.70 14.34 4.78
N PRO A 282 -24.50 13.57 5.84
CA PRO A 282 -25.28 13.70 7.06
C PRO A 282 -24.93 14.99 7.80
N ALA A 283 -25.68 15.32 8.85
CA ALA A 283 -25.30 16.40 9.75
C ALA A 283 -23.92 16.10 10.37
N MET A 284 -22.98 17.03 10.14
CA MET A 284 -21.56 16.85 10.54
C MET A 284 -21.10 18.03 11.38
N PRO A 285 -20.27 17.81 12.41
CA PRO A 285 -19.61 18.91 13.11
C PRO A 285 -18.76 19.75 12.16
N ALA A 286 -18.80 21.07 12.31
CA ALA A 286 -17.95 21.96 11.53
C ALA A 286 -16.46 21.66 11.71
N GLY A 287 -15.66 21.81 10.65
CA GLY A 287 -14.22 21.59 10.71
C GLY A 287 -13.62 21.13 9.40
N HIS A 288 -12.32 20.89 9.45
CA HIS A 288 -11.55 20.38 8.31
C HIS A 288 -11.54 18.85 8.32
N TYR A 289 -11.87 18.25 7.19
CA TYR A 289 -11.94 16.80 7.03
C TYR A 289 -10.97 16.31 5.95
N LYS A 290 -10.29 15.21 6.23
CA LYS A 290 -9.60 14.40 5.23
C LYS A 290 -10.55 13.34 4.71
N LEU A 291 -10.53 13.14 3.39
CA LEU A 291 -11.34 12.18 2.67
C LEU A 291 -10.44 11.10 2.10
N PHE A 292 -10.81 9.86 2.35
CA PHE A 292 -10.14 8.66 1.84
C PHE A 292 -11.20 7.83 1.11
N GLY A 293 -11.17 7.88 -0.22
CA GLY A 293 -12.12 7.17 -1.07
C GLY A 293 -11.48 5.93 -1.67
N ASP A 294 -11.80 4.76 -1.15
CA ASP A 294 -11.32 3.50 -1.71
C ASP A 294 -12.17 3.07 -2.89
N VAL A 295 -11.50 2.78 -4.00
CA VAL A 295 -12.07 2.28 -5.23
C VAL A 295 -11.26 1.10 -5.75
N VAL A 296 -11.90 0.20 -6.48
CA VAL A 296 -11.25 -0.92 -7.15
C VAL A 296 -11.40 -0.74 -8.66
N HIS A 297 -10.31 -0.82 -9.39
CA HIS A 297 -10.30 -0.74 -10.86
C HIS A 297 -10.59 -2.12 -11.49
N ALA A 298 -11.01 -2.13 -12.76
CA ALA A 298 -11.27 -3.36 -13.52
C ALA A 298 -10.06 -4.32 -13.62
N THR A 299 -8.86 -3.80 -13.36
CA THR A 299 -7.63 -4.60 -13.23
C THR A 299 -7.50 -5.33 -11.89
N GLY A 300 -8.44 -5.14 -10.95
CA GLY A 300 -8.34 -5.58 -9.57
C GLY A 300 -7.46 -4.68 -8.68
N PHE A 301 -6.98 -3.55 -9.20
CA PHE A 301 -6.12 -2.65 -8.43
C PHE A 301 -6.94 -1.78 -7.49
N PRO A 302 -6.69 -1.86 -6.16
CA PRO A 302 -7.28 -0.96 -5.19
C PRO A 302 -6.54 0.38 -5.22
N GLU A 303 -7.28 1.47 -5.23
CA GLU A 303 -6.74 2.82 -5.15
C GLU A 303 -7.48 3.63 -4.09
N THR A 304 -6.75 4.31 -3.21
CA THR A 304 -7.33 5.28 -2.27
C THR A 304 -7.18 6.69 -2.83
N LEU A 305 -8.30 7.30 -3.15
CA LEU A 305 -8.41 8.68 -3.60
C LEU A 305 -8.38 9.63 -2.41
N LEU A 306 -7.58 10.68 -2.50
CA LEU A 306 -7.40 11.66 -1.42
C LEU A 306 -8.00 13.00 -1.78
N ALA A 307 -8.78 13.55 -0.85
CA ALA A 307 -9.26 14.94 -0.92
C ALA A 307 -9.38 15.53 0.48
N THR A 308 -9.71 16.80 0.55
CA THR A 308 -10.07 17.48 1.79
C THR A 308 -11.31 18.32 1.58
N VAL A 309 -12.09 18.52 2.64
CA VAL A 309 -13.25 19.43 2.60
C VAL A 309 -13.40 20.15 3.93
N ASP A 310 -13.81 21.41 3.86
CA ASP A 310 -14.18 22.20 5.03
C ASP A 310 -15.69 22.20 5.18
N VAL A 311 -16.19 21.65 6.31
CA VAL A 311 -17.61 21.64 6.65
C VAL A 311 -17.93 22.90 7.46
N PRO A 312 -18.86 23.75 7.00
CA PRO A 312 -19.21 24.99 7.67
C PRO A 312 -20.03 24.74 8.95
N VAL A 313 -20.04 25.75 9.82
CA VAL A 313 -20.93 25.75 10.99
C VAL A 313 -22.39 25.78 10.56
N GLY A 314 -23.20 24.91 11.16
CA GLY A 314 -24.65 24.86 10.91
C GLY A 314 -25.03 24.21 9.59
N MET A 315 -24.15 23.40 9.00
CA MET A 315 -24.53 22.56 7.86
C MET A 315 -25.66 21.61 8.28
N GLU A 316 -26.81 21.77 7.66
CA GLU A 316 -27.88 20.81 7.74
C GLU A 316 -27.53 19.62 6.85
N GLY A 317 -27.75 18.40 7.34
CA GLY A 317 -27.46 17.18 6.60
C GLY A 317 -28.63 16.21 6.63
N THR A 318 -28.56 15.21 5.78
CA THR A 318 -29.58 14.16 5.72
C THR A 318 -29.32 13.10 6.79
N LYS A 319 -30.26 12.17 6.93
CA LYS A 319 -30.05 10.96 7.72
C LYS A 319 -29.07 10.05 6.98
N LEU A 320 -28.22 9.33 7.72
CA LEU A 320 -27.36 8.29 7.18
C LEU A 320 -28.19 7.20 6.47
N ASP A 321 -27.69 6.73 5.35
CA ASP A 321 -28.24 5.57 4.66
C ASP A 321 -28.01 4.29 5.50
N ALA A 322 -28.71 3.22 5.16
CA ALA A 322 -28.70 1.98 5.94
C ALA A 322 -27.32 1.28 6.03
N ASP A 323 -26.46 1.55 5.06
CA ASP A 323 -25.11 1.00 5.00
C ASP A 323 -24.04 2.03 5.36
N ASP A 324 -24.42 3.28 5.61
CA ASP A 324 -23.52 4.33 6.06
C ASP A 324 -23.33 4.27 7.58
N ALA A 325 -22.19 4.71 8.04
CA ALA A 325 -21.86 4.68 9.45
C ALA A 325 -21.17 5.95 9.92
N SER A 326 -21.29 6.27 11.21
CA SER A 326 -20.56 7.37 11.82
C SER A 326 -20.20 7.09 13.26
N ALA A 327 -19.16 7.76 13.75
CA ALA A 327 -18.82 7.80 15.17
C ALA A 327 -18.24 9.16 15.55
N SER A 328 -18.41 9.50 16.83
CA SER A 328 -17.86 10.72 17.43
C SER A 328 -17.00 10.37 18.65
N PRO A 329 -15.82 9.74 18.45
CA PRO A 329 -14.95 9.36 19.55
C PRO A 329 -14.31 10.57 20.23
N THR A 330 -13.69 10.35 21.40
CA THR A 330 -12.91 11.37 22.08
C THR A 330 -11.80 11.88 21.18
N SER A 331 -11.64 13.21 21.12
CA SER A 331 -10.60 13.87 20.30
C SER A 331 -9.19 13.45 20.74
N LEU A 332 -8.30 13.25 19.77
CA LEU A 332 -6.88 13.01 20.04
C LEU A 332 -6.32 14.07 20.99
N GLY A 333 -5.53 13.62 21.99
CA GLY A 333 -4.95 14.49 23.02
C GLY A 333 -5.89 14.92 24.14
N LYS A 334 -7.21 14.57 24.10
CA LYS A 334 -8.15 14.79 25.21
C LYS A 334 -8.43 13.53 26.04
N GLY A 335 -7.79 12.44 25.72
CA GLY A 335 -7.89 11.13 26.35
C GLY A 335 -7.48 10.06 25.37
N GLU A 336 -6.99 8.92 25.86
CA GLU A 336 -6.68 7.75 25.03
C GLU A 336 -7.91 6.84 25.01
N LEU A 337 -8.24 6.36 23.83
CA LEU A 337 -9.23 5.31 23.65
C LEU A 337 -8.53 3.97 23.95
N GLY A 338 -9.02 3.30 24.98
CA GLY A 338 -8.48 2.02 25.41
C GLY A 338 -8.96 0.86 24.53
N ARG A 339 -8.94 -0.34 25.12
CA ARG A 339 -9.37 -1.58 24.46
C ARG A 339 -10.87 -1.84 24.52
N SER A 340 -11.64 -0.94 25.09
CA SER A 340 -13.10 -1.02 25.16
C SER A 340 -13.70 0.32 24.75
N TYR A 341 -14.65 0.28 23.84
CA TYR A 341 -15.36 1.44 23.35
C TYR A 341 -16.86 1.25 23.56
N THR A 342 -17.47 2.13 24.37
CA THR A 342 -18.91 2.11 24.62
C THR A 342 -19.64 2.80 23.49
N LEU A 343 -20.58 2.10 22.88
CA LEU A 343 -21.41 2.57 21.78
C LEU A 343 -22.62 3.36 22.29
N PRO A 344 -23.24 4.21 21.46
CA PRO A 344 -24.37 5.05 21.85
C PRO A 344 -25.59 4.28 22.36
N ASP A 345 -25.78 3.05 21.89
CA ASP A 345 -26.89 2.15 22.28
C ASP A 345 -26.64 1.37 23.58
N GLY A 346 -25.47 1.57 24.21
CA GLY A 346 -25.06 0.89 25.45
C GLY A 346 -24.32 -0.43 25.25
N TYR A 347 -24.11 -0.87 24.00
CA TYR A 347 -23.20 -1.97 23.69
C TYR A 347 -21.74 -1.54 23.89
N THR A 348 -20.85 -2.50 23.96
CA THR A 348 -19.42 -2.24 24.10
C THR A 348 -18.64 -3.06 23.06
N MET A 349 -17.88 -2.39 22.25
CA MET A 349 -16.93 -3.05 21.35
C MET A 349 -15.57 -3.20 22.08
N ARG A 350 -15.07 -4.42 22.17
CA ARG A 350 -13.82 -4.76 22.86
C ARG A 350 -12.78 -5.23 21.87
N TRP A 351 -11.57 -4.67 21.98
CA TRP A 351 -10.41 -5.08 21.21
C TRP A 351 -9.61 -6.17 21.95
N ASP A 352 -9.60 -7.38 21.42
CA ASP A 352 -8.93 -8.57 21.94
C ASP A 352 -7.64 -8.89 21.14
N GLY A 353 -6.86 -7.90 20.79
CA GLY A 353 -5.67 -8.04 19.94
C GLY A 353 -4.34 -8.02 20.69
N PRO A 354 -3.21 -8.02 19.94
CA PRO A 354 -1.88 -8.03 20.52
C PRO A 354 -1.61 -6.77 21.38
N GLU A 355 -0.82 -6.95 22.44
CA GLU A 355 -0.41 -5.83 23.30
C GLU A 355 0.73 -5.01 22.72
N LEU A 356 1.63 -5.67 21.97
CA LEU A 356 2.78 -5.04 21.34
C LEU A 356 2.58 -5.05 19.82
N LEU A 357 2.65 -3.86 19.26
CA LEU A 357 2.54 -3.63 17.82
C LEU A 357 3.88 -3.14 17.27
N ALA A 358 4.33 -3.75 16.19
CA ALA A 358 5.56 -3.37 15.52
C ALA A 358 5.30 -3.10 14.03
N ALA A 359 5.98 -2.11 13.48
CA ALA A 359 5.92 -1.83 12.05
C ALA A 359 6.47 -3.00 11.23
N GLY A 360 5.82 -3.31 10.11
CA GLY A 360 6.20 -4.42 9.23
C GLY A 360 5.85 -5.82 9.73
N VAL A 361 5.17 -5.93 10.89
CA VAL A 361 4.73 -7.21 11.45
C VAL A 361 3.23 -7.38 11.27
N ALA A 362 2.82 -8.43 10.56
CA ALA A 362 1.41 -8.78 10.41
C ALA A 362 0.86 -9.33 11.71
N SER A 363 -0.34 -8.88 12.07
CA SER A 363 -1.07 -9.29 13.26
C SER A 363 -2.55 -9.43 12.96
N THR A 364 -3.25 -10.26 13.72
CA THR A 364 -4.71 -10.35 13.65
C THR A 364 -5.33 -9.51 14.76
N PHE A 365 -6.14 -8.54 14.37
CA PHE A 365 -6.87 -7.64 15.24
C PHE A 365 -8.28 -8.19 15.45
N ARG A 366 -8.59 -8.66 16.67
CA ARG A 366 -9.89 -9.23 17.03
C ARG A 366 -10.71 -8.21 17.80
N PHE A 367 -11.97 -8.12 17.45
CA PHE A 367 -12.92 -7.27 18.14
C PHE A 367 -14.20 -8.06 18.45
N THR A 368 -14.73 -7.87 19.65
CA THR A 368 -15.94 -8.54 20.10
C THR A 368 -16.98 -7.49 20.48
N LEU A 369 -18.18 -7.60 19.93
CA LEU A 369 -19.31 -6.80 20.36
C LEU A 369 -19.98 -7.46 21.58
N LEU A 370 -20.12 -6.69 22.65
CA LEU A 370 -20.73 -7.12 23.91
C LEU A 370 -22.02 -6.34 24.16
N ASP A 371 -23.04 -7.00 24.69
CA ASP A 371 -24.26 -6.37 25.13
C ASP A 371 -24.09 -5.53 26.43
N GLY A 372 -25.13 -4.85 26.88
CA GLY A 372 -25.08 -4.05 28.10
C GLY A 372 -24.84 -4.86 29.39
N ALA A 373 -24.90 -6.19 29.34
CA ALA A 373 -24.57 -7.10 30.43
C ALA A 373 -23.13 -7.66 30.31
N GLY A 374 -22.36 -7.23 29.30
CA GLY A 374 -21.01 -7.69 29.03
C GLY A 374 -20.91 -9.08 28.41
N LYS A 375 -22.00 -9.61 27.89
CA LYS A 375 -22.01 -10.89 27.15
C LYS A 375 -21.87 -10.63 25.66
N PRO A 376 -21.34 -11.63 24.90
CA PRO A 376 -21.29 -11.54 23.45
C PRO A 376 -22.68 -11.22 22.86
N ALA A 377 -22.72 -10.22 21.98
CA ALA A 377 -23.96 -9.75 21.36
C ALA A 377 -24.61 -10.87 20.53
N ALA A 378 -25.92 -10.95 20.56
CA ALA A 378 -26.71 -11.84 19.72
C ALA A 378 -27.35 -11.04 18.57
N GLY A 379 -27.75 -11.71 17.50
CA GLY A 379 -28.44 -11.05 16.38
C GLY A 379 -27.54 -10.16 15.55
N MET A 380 -26.28 -10.55 15.37
CA MET A 380 -25.37 -9.90 14.44
C MET A 380 -25.88 -10.02 13.00
N GLU A 381 -25.67 -9.00 12.23
CA GLU A 381 -26.10 -8.90 10.84
C GLU A 381 -24.91 -8.70 9.90
N PRO A 382 -25.00 -9.17 8.64
CA PRO A 382 -23.95 -8.88 7.67
C PRO A 382 -23.91 -7.37 7.37
N TYR A 383 -22.71 -6.81 7.39
CA TYR A 383 -22.43 -5.46 6.92
C TYR A 383 -21.78 -5.54 5.54
N LEU A 384 -22.52 -5.13 4.52
CA LEU A 384 -22.11 -5.27 3.11
C LEU A 384 -21.67 -6.70 2.74
N GLY A 385 -22.38 -7.70 3.30
CA GLY A 385 -22.09 -9.13 3.05
C GLY A 385 -20.96 -9.73 3.90
N MET A 386 -20.39 -8.97 4.83
CA MET A 386 -19.26 -9.39 5.69
C MET A 386 -19.59 -9.23 7.18
N ALA A 387 -18.73 -9.77 8.04
CA ALA A 387 -18.86 -9.61 9.49
C ALA A 387 -18.56 -8.18 9.98
N GLY A 388 -17.91 -7.35 9.18
CA GLY A 388 -17.59 -5.97 9.51
C GLY A 388 -16.56 -5.33 8.59
N HIS A 389 -16.16 -4.09 8.88
CA HIS A 389 -15.09 -3.37 8.21
C HIS A 389 -14.17 -2.71 9.24
N ALA A 390 -12.92 -2.46 8.87
CA ALA A 390 -12.02 -1.69 9.71
C ALA A 390 -11.21 -0.68 8.88
N ALA A 391 -10.95 0.49 9.47
CA ALA A 391 -10.02 1.47 8.93
C ALA A 391 -8.89 1.71 9.94
N PHE A 392 -7.64 1.49 9.50
CA PHE A 392 -6.43 1.75 10.26
C PHE A 392 -5.82 3.08 9.78
N VAL A 393 -5.82 4.09 10.63
CA VAL A 393 -5.46 5.45 10.23
C VAL A 393 -4.34 5.98 11.13
N LYS A 394 -3.20 6.33 10.55
CA LYS A 394 -2.15 7.02 11.29
C LYS A 394 -2.60 8.43 11.63
N THR A 395 -2.31 8.90 12.84
CA THR A 395 -2.89 10.17 13.32
C THR A 395 -2.42 11.40 12.56
N ASP A 396 -1.28 11.32 11.86
CA ASP A 396 -0.79 12.35 10.93
C ASP A 396 -1.48 12.28 9.55
N GLY A 397 -2.28 11.23 9.31
CA GLY A 397 -2.98 10.98 8.05
C GLY A 397 -2.07 10.55 6.91
N THR A 398 -0.85 10.09 7.20
CA THR A 398 0.09 9.56 6.19
C THR A 398 -0.14 8.09 5.86
N VAL A 399 -0.89 7.37 6.69
CA VAL A 399 -1.31 5.99 6.46
C VAL A 399 -2.82 5.91 6.64
N PHE A 400 -3.47 5.30 5.67
CA PHE A 400 -4.86 4.88 5.73
C PHE A 400 -4.94 3.49 5.09
N ALA A 401 -5.63 2.57 5.73
CA ALA A 401 -5.93 1.27 5.18
C ALA A 401 -7.35 0.86 5.57
N HIS A 402 -8.18 0.63 4.59
CA HIS A 402 -9.48 -0.01 4.75
C HIS A 402 -9.26 -1.52 4.60
N THR A 403 -9.76 -2.31 5.53
CA THR A 403 -9.52 -3.75 5.57
C THR A 403 -10.82 -4.52 5.80
N HIS A 404 -10.86 -5.72 5.22
CA HIS A 404 -11.95 -6.66 5.35
C HIS A 404 -11.61 -7.75 6.38
N PRO A 405 -12.62 -8.36 7.04
CA PRO A 405 -12.38 -9.36 8.07
C PRO A 405 -11.86 -10.67 7.49
N GLU A 406 -11.20 -11.45 8.36
CA GLU A 406 -10.86 -12.85 8.06
C GLU A 406 -12.11 -13.62 7.65
N GLY A 407 -11.99 -14.46 6.62
CA GLY A 407 -13.11 -15.27 6.11
C GLY A 407 -14.07 -14.50 5.18
N SER A 408 -13.77 -13.25 4.84
CA SER A 408 -14.47 -12.56 3.75
C SER A 408 -14.14 -13.26 2.44
N VAL A 409 -15.16 -13.72 1.73
CA VAL A 409 -15.02 -14.25 0.38
C VAL A 409 -15.30 -13.11 -0.58
N ALA A 410 -14.46 -12.95 -1.60
CA ALA A 410 -14.74 -11.99 -2.66
C ALA A 410 -16.16 -12.23 -3.20
N MET A 411 -16.99 -11.19 -3.28
CA MET A 411 -18.39 -11.30 -3.71
C MET A 411 -18.53 -11.99 -5.08
N ALA A 412 -17.52 -11.85 -5.94
CA ALA A 412 -17.45 -12.53 -7.23
C ALA A 412 -17.44 -14.06 -7.09
N ASP A 413 -16.74 -14.59 -6.09
CA ASP A 413 -16.65 -16.05 -5.86
C ASP A 413 -17.96 -16.59 -5.28
N LEU A 414 -18.66 -15.84 -4.42
CA LEU A 414 -20.01 -16.19 -3.92
C LEU A 414 -21.03 -16.21 -5.04
N MET A 415 -20.99 -15.25 -5.98
CA MET A 415 -21.88 -15.22 -7.15
C MET A 415 -21.61 -16.36 -8.12
N LEU A 416 -20.33 -16.70 -8.35
CA LEU A 416 -19.93 -17.80 -9.23
C LEU A 416 -20.25 -19.18 -8.63
N ALA A 417 -20.16 -19.32 -7.29
CA ALA A 417 -20.46 -20.57 -6.59
C ALA A 417 -21.95 -20.85 -6.42
N GLY A 418 -22.83 -19.90 -6.73
CA GLY A 418 -24.28 -20.05 -6.52
C GLY A 418 -24.68 -20.26 -5.05
N GLN A 419 -23.77 -20.01 -4.13
CA GLN A 419 -23.94 -20.18 -2.68
C GLN A 419 -24.26 -18.84 -2.02
N MET A 420 -25.53 -18.48 -1.99
CA MET A 420 -26.04 -17.51 -1.02
C MET A 420 -26.33 -18.21 0.32
N GLY A 421 -25.35 -18.93 0.84
CA GLY A 421 -25.40 -19.50 2.19
C GLY A 421 -24.82 -18.48 3.16
N MET A 422 -25.65 -17.70 3.80
CA MET A 422 -25.22 -16.82 4.91
C MET A 422 -24.64 -17.70 6.00
N THR A 423 -23.33 -17.64 6.18
CA THR A 423 -22.70 -18.13 7.41
C THR A 423 -23.24 -17.29 8.55
N GLU A 424 -23.68 -17.90 9.63
CA GLU A 424 -24.16 -17.20 10.84
C GLU A 424 -23.02 -16.29 11.33
N ILE A 425 -23.26 -14.96 11.32
CA ILE A 425 -22.28 -13.97 11.74
C ILE A 425 -22.30 -13.89 13.27
N GLY A 426 -21.13 -14.18 13.85
CA GLY A 426 -20.94 -14.06 15.29
C GLY A 426 -20.61 -12.63 15.75
N PRO A 427 -20.57 -12.41 17.06
CA PRO A 427 -20.22 -11.11 17.65
C PRO A 427 -18.73 -10.80 17.60
N GLU A 428 -17.89 -11.69 17.10
CA GLU A 428 -16.45 -11.52 16.94
C GLU A 428 -16.11 -11.30 15.48
N VAL A 429 -15.23 -10.32 15.24
CA VAL A 429 -14.66 -10.02 13.93
C VAL A 429 -13.14 -9.91 14.05
N ALA A 430 -12.41 -10.40 13.06
CA ALA A 430 -10.96 -10.38 13.06
C ALA A 430 -10.43 -9.79 11.74
N PHE A 431 -9.45 -8.90 11.84
CA PHE A 431 -8.83 -8.23 10.70
C PHE A 431 -7.32 -8.54 10.67
N PRO A 432 -6.81 -9.16 9.60
CA PRO A 432 -5.37 -9.26 9.40
C PRO A 432 -4.82 -7.91 8.92
N TYR A 433 -3.84 -7.36 9.63
CA TYR A 433 -3.20 -6.11 9.21
C TYR A 433 -1.75 -6.02 9.70
N GLY A 434 -0.91 -5.36 8.91
CA GLY A 434 0.47 -5.03 9.26
C GLY A 434 0.73 -3.53 9.08
N PHE A 435 1.07 -2.84 10.16
CA PHE A 435 1.34 -1.41 10.08
C PHE A 435 2.61 -1.13 9.26
N PRO A 436 2.55 -0.25 8.23
CA PRO A 436 3.71 0.03 7.38
C PRO A 436 4.78 0.90 8.07
N SER A 437 4.42 1.64 9.12
CA SER A 437 5.35 2.53 9.82
C SER A 437 5.00 2.67 11.30
N ALA A 438 6.01 2.97 12.11
CA ALA A 438 5.84 3.25 13.53
C ALA A 438 5.09 4.58 13.76
N GLY A 439 4.48 4.73 14.93
CA GLY A 439 3.78 5.93 15.37
C GLY A 439 2.39 5.65 15.94
N PRO A 440 1.63 6.70 16.29
CA PRO A 440 0.27 6.57 16.78
C PRO A 440 -0.74 6.38 15.63
N TYR A 441 -1.70 5.50 15.88
CA TYR A 441 -2.80 5.19 14.97
C TYR A 441 -4.13 5.25 15.70
N ARG A 442 -5.20 5.55 14.96
CA ARG A 442 -6.58 5.33 15.39
C ARG A 442 -7.23 4.29 14.47
N ILE A 443 -7.87 3.30 15.08
CA ILE A 443 -8.52 2.18 14.41
C ILE A 443 -10.02 2.39 14.55
N PHE A 444 -10.75 2.38 13.45
CA PHE A 444 -12.20 2.40 13.43
C PHE A 444 -12.70 1.04 12.99
N VAL A 445 -13.61 0.45 13.75
CA VAL A 445 -14.14 -0.88 13.47
C VAL A 445 -15.65 -0.81 13.38
N GLN A 446 -16.21 -1.44 12.37
CA GLN A 446 -17.63 -1.40 12.06
C GLN A 446 -18.22 -2.80 12.05
N MET A 447 -19.32 -2.97 12.78
CA MET A 447 -20.12 -4.19 12.85
C MET A 447 -21.59 -3.82 12.76
N LYS A 448 -22.44 -4.69 12.21
CA LYS A 448 -23.88 -4.44 12.10
C LYS A 448 -24.66 -5.26 13.10
N HIS A 449 -25.54 -4.58 13.83
CA HIS A 449 -26.41 -5.17 14.84
C HIS A 449 -27.73 -4.39 14.91
N GLY A 450 -28.87 -5.06 14.97
CA GLY A 450 -30.18 -4.41 15.09
C GLY A 450 -30.53 -3.43 13.97
N GLY A 451 -30.03 -3.68 12.74
CA GLY A 451 -30.22 -2.81 11.59
C GLY A 451 -29.32 -1.57 11.57
N VAL A 452 -28.44 -1.38 12.55
CA VAL A 452 -27.52 -0.23 12.67
C VAL A 452 -26.08 -0.69 12.49
N VAL A 453 -25.30 0.11 11.77
CA VAL A 453 -23.84 -0.09 11.68
C VAL A 453 -23.16 0.64 12.84
N GLU A 454 -22.71 -0.15 13.80
CA GLU A 454 -21.99 0.35 14.97
C GLU A 454 -20.51 0.58 14.63
N THR A 455 -19.97 1.73 15.06
CA THR A 455 -18.56 2.07 14.84
C THR A 455 -17.84 2.29 16.16
N GLY A 456 -16.91 1.39 16.48
CA GLY A 456 -15.97 1.52 17.59
C GLY A 456 -14.70 2.23 17.17
N ALA A 457 -14.04 2.91 18.12
CA ALA A 457 -12.76 3.59 17.88
C ALA A 457 -11.74 3.21 18.96
N PHE A 458 -10.48 2.98 18.54
CA PHE A 458 -9.39 2.52 19.40
C PHE A 458 -8.10 3.24 19.05
N ASP A 459 -7.29 3.59 20.05
CA ASP A 459 -5.97 4.17 19.84
C ASP A 459 -4.89 3.10 20.00
N ALA A 460 -3.93 3.10 19.09
CA ALA A 460 -2.83 2.16 19.04
C ALA A 460 -1.50 2.89 18.86
N VAL A 461 -0.45 2.39 19.51
CA VAL A 461 0.92 2.88 19.33
C VAL A 461 1.77 1.76 18.75
N VAL A 462 2.31 2.00 17.57
CA VAL A 462 3.15 1.06 16.82
C VAL A 462 4.61 1.44 17.01
N LYS A 463 5.45 0.47 17.38
CA LYS A 463 6.90 0.63 17.57
C LYS A 463 7.70 0.31 16.32
#